data_88b1b3a739065d9e96ec31834fc50cf2
#
_entry.id   88b1b3a739065d9e96ec31834fc50cf2
#
_cell.length_a   1.000
_cell.length_b   1.000
_cell.length_c   1.000
_cell.angle_alpha   90.00
_cell.angle_beta   90.00
_cell.angle_gamma   90.00
#
_symmetry.space_group_name_H-M   'P 1'
#
loop_
_entity.id
_entity.type
_entity.pdbx_description
1 polymer ?
#
loop_
_entity_poly.entity_id
_entity_poly.type
_entity_poly.pdbx_seq_one_letter_code
_entity_poly.pdbx_strand_id
1 'polypeptide(L)'
;MDAAALRAMQAPHKETYKRDPSAALITLRAQGEIDNAKIACKVETARALAIAGLHPATGGSGAELCSGDMLLEALVACAGVTLKAVATALDIPLKRGLVKAEGDLDFRGTLGVAKDAPVGFRAIRLAFDVESDAPQDRIDTLLRLTERYCVVFQTLSAKPDLSVRLKRKNS
;
A
#
# COMPACT_ATOMS: atom_id res chain seq x y z
N MET A 1 12.74 19.02 4.07
CA MET A 1 13.61 18.17 4.90
C MET A 1 14.81 17.80 4.04
N ASP A 2 16.00 18.04 4.52
CA ASP A 2 17.24 17.62 3.87
C ASP A 2 17.73 16.25 4.39
N ALA A 3 18.80 15.74 3.79
CA ALA A 3 19.36 14.44 4.14
C ALA A 3 19.93 14.38 5.57
N ALA A 4 20.43 15.50 6.09
CA ALA A 4 20.98 15.55 7.44
C ALA A 4 19.87 15.47 8.49
N ALA A 5 18.78 16.21 8.29
CA ALA A 5 17.61 16.16 9.14
C ALA A 5 16.92 14.78 9.11
N LEU A 6 16.83 14.15 7.93
CA LEU A 6 16.30 12.79 7.81
C LEU A 6 17.18 11.77 8.55
N ARG A 7 18.49 11.82 8.39
CA ARG A 7 19.43 10.96 9.12
C ARG A 7 19.34 11.15 10.63
N ALA A 8 19.31 12.39 11.09
CA ALA A 8 19.19 12.71 12.53
C ALA A 8 17.89 12.16 13.14
N MET A 9 16.78 12.28 12.43
CA MET A 9 15.47 11.74 12.85
C MET A 9 15.47 10.20 12.93
N GLN A 10 16.13 9.52 12.00
CA GLN A 10 16.14 8.06 11.92
C GLN A 10 17.23 7.41 12.79
N ALA A 11 18.30 8.11 13.14
CA ALA A 11 19.45 7.55 13.85
C ALA A 11 19.08 6.87 15.19
N PRO A 12 18.27 7.47 16.08
CA PRO A 12 17.88 6.82 17.34
C PRO A 12 17.15 5.48 17.12
N HIS A 13 16.27 5.41 16.12
CA HIS A 13 15.55 4.19 15.78
C HIS A 13 16.51 3.10 15.24
N LYS A 14 17.42 3.48 14.34
CA LYS A 14 18.41 2.55 13.79
C LYS A 14 19.33 1.99 14.87
N GLU A 15 19.78 2.79 15.81
CA GLU A 15 20.60 2.33 16.93
C GLU A 15 19.83 1.42 17.89
N THR A 16 18.57 1.73 18.17
CA THR A 16 17.68 0.86 18.96
C THR A 16 17.50 -0.49 18.28
N TYR A 17 17.17 -0.53 16.99
CA TYR A 17 16.92 -1.77 16.26
C TYR A 17 18.17 -2.62 16.02
N LYS A 18 19.37 -2.02 16.01
CA LYS A 18 20.63 -2.77 16.01
C LYS A 18 20.88 -3.47 17.33
N ARG A 19 20.58 -2.82 18.47
CA ARG A 19 20.78 -3.39 19.81
C ARG A 19 19.70 -4.38 20.18
N ASP A 20 18.46 -4.08 19.80
CA ASP A 20 17.28 -4.88 20.06
C ASP A 20 16.44 -5.02 18.77
N PRO A 21 16.67 -6.07 17.97
CA PRO A 21 15.88 -6.33 16.77
C PRO A 21 14.38 -6.52 17.04
N SER A 22 14.00 -6.95 18.25
CA SER A 22 12.59 -7.16 18.60
C SER A 22 11.82 -5.84 18.70
N ALA A 23 12.48 -4.74 19.03
CA ALA A 23 11.90 -3.40 19.05
C ALA A 23 11.46 -2.88 17.65
N ALA A 24 11.98 -3.51 16.57
CA ALA A 24 11.55 -3.21 15.20
C ALA A 24 10.26 -3.95 14.78
N LEU A 25 9.84 -4.95 15.56
CA LEU A 25 8.67 -5.78 15.26
C LEU A 25 7.39 -5.07 15.75
N ILE A 26 6.74 -4.36 14.86
CA ILE A 26 5.54 -3.58 15.17
C ILE A 26 4.35 -4.20 14.45
N THR A 27 3.27 -4.49 15.20
CA THR A 27 2.00 -4.94 14.63
C THR A 27 1.13 -3.73 14.29
N LEU A 28 0.89 -3.51 13.01
CA LEU A 28 -0.13 -2.57 12.55
C LEU A 28 -1.50 -3.23 12.61
N ARG A 29 -2.54 -2.43 12.87
CA ARG A 29 -3.91 -2.94 13.03
C ARG A 29 -4.87 -2.07 12.23
N ALA A 30 -5.88 -2.72 11.66
CA ALA A 30 -7.05 -2.08 11.10
C ALA A 30 -8.30 -2.85 11.57
N GLN A 31 -9.40 -2.15 11.76
CA GLN A 31 -10.69 -2.76 12.09
C GLN A 31 -11.80 -2.06 11.32
N GLY A 32 -12.90 -2.74 11.16
CA GLY A 32 -14.09 -2.19 10.53
C GLY A 32 -15.36 -2.91 11.00
N GLU A 33 -16.47 -2.21 10.96
CA GLU A 33 -17.80 -2.71 11.33
C GLU A 33 -18.66 -2.90 10.08
N ILE A 34 -19.34 -4.05 9.97
CA ILE A 34 -20.25 -4.28 8.85
C ILE A 34 -21.48 -3.38 8.99
N ASP A 35 -21.95 -2.85 7.86
CA ASP A 35 -23.22 -2.13 7.79
C ASP A 35 -24.37 -3.13 7.61
N ASN A 36 -25.39 -3.03 8.46
CA ASN A 36 -26.54 -3.96 8.39
C ASN A 36 -27.60 -3.55 7.35
N ALA A 37 -27.52 -2.33 6.84
CA ALA A 37 -28.47 -1.80 5.86
C ALA A 37 -28.00 -1.92 4.40
N LYS A 38 -26.69 -2.06 4.19
CA LYS A 38 -26.06 -2.13 2.87
C LYS A 38 -24.97 -3.19 2.84
N ILE A 39 -24.55 -3.58 1.65
CA ILE A 39 -23.33 -4.39 1.48
C ILE A 39 -22.13 -3.45 1.55
N ALA A 40 -21.73 -3.08 2.77
CA ALA A 40 -20.65 -2.13 3.06
C ALA A 40 -19.95 -2.48 4.37
N CYS A 41 -18.75 -1.94 4.55
CA CYS A 41 -17.97 -2.01 5.78
C CYS A 41 -17.42 -0.61 6.11
N LYS A 42 -17.62 -0.18 7.34
CA LYS A 42 -17.06 1.07 7.89
C LYS A 42 -15.69 0.77 8.45
N VAL A 43 -14.64 1.23 7.77
CA VAL A 43 -13.24 1.01 8.18
C VAL A 43 -12.78 2.20 9.00
N GLU A 44 -12.36 1.94 10.23
CA GLU A 44 -11.75 2.95 11.08
C GLU A 44 -10.30 3.15 10.67
N THR A 45 -9.98 4.35 10.19
CA THR A 45 -8.61 4.78 9.98
C THR A 45 -8.17 5.69 11.13
N ALA A 46 -6.87 5.90 11.31
CA ALA A 46 -6.36 6.75 12.40
C ALA A 46 -6.88 8.21 12.34
N ARG A 47 -7.43 8.67 11.22
CA ARG A 47 -7.84 10.07 10.99
C ARG A 47 -9.22 10.27 10.38
N ALA A 48 -9.81 9.25 9.79
CA ALA A 48 -11.11 9.33 9.11
C ALA A 48 -11.81 7.98 9.09
N LEU A 49 -13.12 8.01 8.91
CA LEU A 49 -13.93 6.83 8.63
C LEU A 49 -14.01 6.65 7.12
N ALA A 50 -13.61 5.48 6.62
CA ALA A 50 -13.80 5.08 5.24
C ALA A 50 -14.90 4.01 5.15
N ILE A 51 -15.84 4.18 4.21
CA ILE A 51 -16.88 3.20 3.94
C ILE A 51 -16.53 2.49 2.64
N ALA A 52 -16.30 1.19 2.72
CA ALA A 52 -16.05 0.34 1.55
C ALA A 52 -17.31 -0.44 1.20
N GLY A 53 -17.61 -0.52 -0.09
CA GLY A 53 -18.74 -1.25 -0.64
C GLY A 53 -18.38 -2.06 -1.86
N LEU A 54 -19.37 -2.61 -2.53
CA LEU A 54 -19.19 -3.37 -3.76
C LEU A 54 -18.78 -2.44 -4.93
N HIS A 55 -17.83 -2.93 -5.73
CA HIS A 55 -17.52 -2.27 -6.99
C HIS A 55 -18.72 -2.30 -7.96
N PRO A 56 -18.96 -1.25 -8.78
CA PRO A 56 -20.08 -1.24 -9.75
C PRO A 56 -20.15 -2.47 -10.65
N ALA A 57 -19.01 -3.02 -11.07
CA ALA A 57 -18.95 -4.25 -11.87
C ALA A 57 -19.46 -5.51 -11.13
N THR A 58 -19.68 -5.43 -9.80
CA THR A 58 -20.30 -6.49 -8.98
C THR A 58 -21.65 -6.09 -8.43
N GLY A 59 -22.29 -5.05 -8.98
CA GLY A 59 -23.61 -4.57 -8.58
C GLY A 59 -23.62 -3.50 -7.50
N GLY A 60 -22.46 -2.94 -7.15
CA GLY A 60 -22.35 -1.81 -6.22
C GLY A 60 -22.90 -0.51 -6.81
N SER A 61 -23.25 0.43 -5.95
CA SER A 61 -23.76 1.76 -6.33
C SER A 61 -22.67 2.68 -6.88
N GLY A 62 -21.40 2.43 -6.51
CA GLY A 62 -20.26 3.33 -6.73
C GLY A 62 -20.20 4.51 -5.75
N ALA A 63 -21.09 4.55 -4.75
CA ALA A 63 -21.09 5.60 -3.73
C ALA A 63 -20.08 5.34 -2.61
N GLU A 64 -19.71 4.08 -2.40
CA GLU A 64 -18.73 3.64 -1.43
C GLU A 64 -17.38 3.37 -2.11
N LEU A 65 -16.29 3.37 -1.32
CA LEU A 65 -14.95 3.05 -1.80
C LEU A 65 -14.85 1.56 -2.21
N CYS A 66 -14.15 1.27 -3.30
CA CYS A 66 -13.81 -0.11 -3.64
C CYS A 66 -12.55 -0.55 -2.88
N SER A 67 -12.60 -1.71 -2.23
CA SER A 67 -11.44 -2.23 -1.50
C SER A 67 -10.23 -2.55 -2.42
N GLY A 68 -10.48 -2.86 -3.71
CA GLY A 68 -9.41 -2.99 -4.71
C GLY A 68 -8.71 -1.67 -4.95
N ASP A 69 -9.47 -0.57 -5.11
CA ASP A 69 -8.89 0.77 -5.25
C ASP A 69 -8.12 1.18 -4.00
N MET A 70 -8.65 0.92 -2.81
CA MET A 70 -7.95 1.19 -1.54
C MET A 70 -6.60 0.48 -1.45
N LEU A 71 -6.46 -0.73 -2.01
CA LEU A 71 -5.18 -1.45 -2.08
C LEU A 71 -4.19 -0.72 -3.01
N LEU A 72 -4.65 -0.26 -4.17
CA LEU A 72 -3.84 0.53 -5.11
C LEU A 72 -3.48 1.90 -4.52
N GLU A 73 -4.40 2.55 -3.82
CA GLU A 73 -4.15 3.81 -3.10
C GLU A 73 -3.07 3.62 -2.01
N ALA A 74 -3.14 2.53 -1.25
CA ALA A 74 -2.11 2.19 -0.27
C ALA A 74 -0.73 1.96 -0.93
N LEU A 75 -0.70 1.31 -2.11
CA LEU A 75 0.53 1.11 -2.88
C LEU A 75 1.11 2.45 -3.35
N VAL A 76 0.29 3.34 -3.92
CA VAL A 76 0.71 4.68 -4.38
C VAL A 76 1.25 5.50 -3.20
N ALA A 77 0.53 5.52 -2.09
CA ALA A 77 0.93 6.27 -0.89
C ALA A 77 2.28 5.78 -0.34
N CYS A 78 2.45 4.46 -0.18
CA CYS A 78 3.69 3.87 0.31
C CYS A 78 4.86 4.11 -0.66
N ALA A 79 4.65 3.87 -1.96
CA ALA A 79 5.67 4.05 -2.97
C ALA A 79 6.12 5.52 -3.09
N GLY A 80 5.18 6.47 -3.04
CA GLY A 80 5.48 7.90 -3.10
C GLY A 80 6.29 8.39 -1.89
N VAL A 81 5.89 7.98 -0.68
CA VAL A 81 6.66 8.30 0.55
C VAL A 81 8.05 7.69 0.48
N THR A 82 8.17 6.42 0.05
CA THR A 82 9.44 5.73 -0.06
C THR A 82 10.35 6.38 -1.12
N LEU A 83 9.81 6.72 -2.29
CA LEU A 83 10.53 7.44 -3.34
C LEU A 83 11.13 8.75 -2.80
N LYS A 84 10.30 9.54 -2.09
CA LYS A 84 10.76 10.82 -1.52
C LYS A 84 11.82 10.62 -0.44
N ALA A 85 11.66 9.65 0.45
CA ALA A 85 12.63 9.35 1.50
C ALA A 85 13.97 8.89 0.91
N VAL A 86 13.94 7.99 -0.08
CA VAL A 86 15.16 7.51 -0.76
C VAL A 86 15.83 8.65 -1.54
N ALA A 87 15.07 9.43 -2.30
CA ALA A 87 15.62 10.59 -3.01
C ALA A 87 16.30 11.58 -2.06
N THR A 88 15.66 11.85 -0.89
CA THR A 88 16.25 12.71 0.14
C THR A 88 17.53 12.10 0.72
N ALA A 89 17.55 10.80 1.02
CA ALA A 89 18.73 10.12 1.58
C ALA A 89 19.91 10.07 0.61
N LEU A 90 19.61 10.05 -0.69
CA LEU A 90 20.61 10.04 -1.77
C LEU A 90 20.99 11.46 -2.27
N ASP A 91 20.42 12.52 -1.70
CA ASP A 91 20.58 13.89 -2.19
C ASP A 91 20.24 14.01 -3.70
N ILE A 92 19.12 13.40 -4.12
CA ILE A 92 18.57 13.52 -5.47
C ILE A 92 17.44 14.54 -5.45
N PRO A 93 17.61 15.72 -6.08
CA PRO A 93 16.56 16.72 -6.15
C PRO A 93 15.47 16.25 -7.11
N LEU A 94 14.24 16.15 -6.61
CA LEU A 94 13.05 15.92 -7.42
C LEU A 94 12.29 17.23 -7.56
N LYS A 95 12.16 17.75 -8.78
CA LYS A 95 11.35 18.93 -9.12
C LYS A 95 9.86 18.58 -9.10
N ARG A 96 9.53 17.38 -9.61
CA ARG A 96 8.18 16.84 -9.66
C ARG A 96 8.24 15.31 -9.48
N GLY A 97 7.21 14.74 -8.88
CA GLY A 97 7.03 13.29 -8.80
C GLY A 97 5.54 12.95 -8.80
N LEU A 98 5.13 12.08 -9.70
CA LEU A 98 3.80 11.51 -9.78
C LEU A 98 3.93 10.00 -9.72
N VAL A 99 3.12 9.36 -8.88
CA VAL A 99 3.08 7.90 -8.74
C VAL A 99 1.70 7.43 -9.15
N LYS A 100 1.64 6.41 -9.99
CA LYS A 100 0.39 5.81 -10.47
C LYS A 100 0.43 4.32 -10.24
N ALA A 101 -0.70 3.75 -9.84
CA ALA A 101 -0.89 2.31 -9.81
C ALA A 101 -2.15 1.94 -10.60
N GLU A 102 -2.04 0.88 -11.39
CA GLU A 102 -3.15 0.29 -12.12
C GLU A 102 -3.20 -1.21 -11.79
N GLY A 103 -4.41 -1.76 -11.73
CA GLY A 103 -4.59 -3.17 -11.43
C GLY A 103 -5.71 -3.78 -12.27
N ASP A 104 -5.48 -4.98 -12.79
CA ASP A 104 -6.45 -5.71 -13.61
C ASP A 104 -7.15 -6.78 -12.78
N LEU A 105 -8.48 -6.71 -12.66
CA LEU A 105 -9.33 -7.68 -12.02
C LEU A 105 -10.20 -8.41 -13.05
N ASP A 106 -10.44 -9.68 -12.81
CA ASP A 106 -11.45 -10.47 -13.55
C ASP A 106 -12.64 -10.75 -12.63
N PHE A 107 -13.68 -9.95 -12.73
CA PHE A 107 -14.85 -10.05 -11.86
C PHE A 107 -15.65 -11.36 -12.04
N ARG A 108 -15.38 -12.17 -13.08
CA ARG A 108 -15.95 -13.52 -13.21
C ARG A 108 -15.49 -14.41 -12.04
N GLY A 109 -14.24 -14.22 -11.56
CA GLY A 109 -13.75 -14.94 -10.38
C GLY A 109 -14.46 -14.49 -9.11
N THR A 110 -14.56 -13.18 -8.86
CA THR A 110 -15.23 -12.61 -7.69
C THR A 110 -16.72 -12.98 -7.62
N LEU A 111 -17.41 -13.02 -8.76
CA LEU A 111 -18.83 -13.38 -8.85
C LEU A 111 -19.07 -14.91 -8.93
N GLY A 112 -18.01 -15.72 -8.96
CA GLY A 112 -18.13 -17.17 -9.05
C GLY A 112 -18.66 -17.68 -10.40
N VAL A 113 -18.57 -16.88 -11.47
CA VAL A 113 -19.05 -17.23 -12.81
C VAL A 113 -18.11 -18.19 -13.52
N ALA A 114 -16.79 -18.06 -13.27
CA ALA A 114 -15.76 -18.92 -13.85
C ALA A 114 -14.78 -19.37 -12.75
N LYS A 115 -14.64 -20.69 -12.60
CA LYS A 115 -13.77 -21.29 -11.56
C LYS A 115 -12.28 -21.11 -11.83
N ASP A 116 -11.90 -20.94 -13.09
CA ASP A 116 -10.54 -20.71 -13.58
C ASP A 116 -10.13 -19.22 -13.54
N ALA A 117 -11.07 -18.31 -13.33
CA ALA A 117 -10.78 -16.90 -13.17
C ALA A 117 -10.28 -16.59 -11.74
N PRO A 118 -9.12 -15.92 -11.57
CA PRO A 118 -8.63 -15.55 -10.25
C PRO A 118 -9.55 -14.49 -9.61
N VAL A 119 -9.69 -14.55 -8.29
CA VAL A 119 -10.50 -13.57 -7.52
C VAL A 119 -9.72 -12.28 -7.27
N GLY A 120 -8.39 -12.37 -7.06
CA GLY A 120 -7.52 -11.23 -6.84
C GLY A 120 -7.05 -10.55 -8.13
N PHE A 121 -6.21 -9.53 -7.98
CA PHE A 121 -5.58 -8.87 -9.12
C PHE A 121 -4.76 -9.86 -9.96
N ARG A 122 -4.95 -9.81 -11.28
CA ARG A 122 -4.15 -10.57 -12.25
C ARG A 122 -2.82 -9.91 -12.54
N ALA A 123 -2.80 -8.59 -12.52
CA ALA A 123 -1.62 -7.77 -12.71
C ALA A 123 -1.79 -6.45 -11.96
N ILE A 124 -0.70 -5.94 -11.40
CA ILE A 124 -0.60 -4.59 -10.86
C ILE A 124 0.62 -3.93 -11.49
N ARG A 125 0.45 -2.71 -11.96
CA ARG A 125 1.50 -1.89 -12.56
C ARG A 125 1.68 -0.63 -11.73
N LEU A 126 2.90 -0.39 -11.27
CA LEU A 126 3.29 0.80 -10.55
C LEU A 126 4.21 1.63 -11.45
N ALA A 127 3.89 2.88 -11.68
CA ALA A 127 4.65 3.79 -12.51
C ALA A 127 5.03 5.06 -11.74
N PHE A 128 6.24 5.52 -11.99
CA PHE A 128 6.79 6.77 -11.46
C PHE A 128 7.10 7.71 -12.62
N ASP A 129 6.53 8.91 -12.57
CA ASP A 129 6.84 10.00 -13.49
C ASP A 129 7.54 11.09 -12.67
N VAL A 130 8.85 11.19 -12.84
CA VAL A 130 9.71 12.06 -12.03
C VAL A 130 10.48 13.04 -12.91
N GLU A 131 10.58 14.28 -12.44
CA GLU A 131 11.42 15.32 -13.05
C GLU A 131 12.61 15.60 -12.13
N SER A 132 13.83 15.37 -12.66
CA SER A 132 15.07 15.57 -11.94
C SER A 132 16.21 15.85 -12.92
N ASP A 133 17.18 16.66 -12.52
CA ASP A 133 18.43 16.88 -13.27
C ASP A 133 19.52 15.86 -12.91
N ALA A 134 19.20 14.87 -12.07
CA ALA A 134 20.16 13.84 -11.68
C ALA A 134 20.50 12.92 -12.86
N PRO A 135 21.74 12.41 -12.94
CA PRO A 135 22.14 11.42 -13.95
C PRO A 135 21.28 10.15 -13.89
N GLN A 136 21.13 9.49 -15.05
CA GLN A 136 20.24 8.33 -15.19
C GLN A 136 20.57 7.19 -14.23
N ASP A 137 21.84 6.89 -14.00
CA ASP A 137 22.30 5.86 -13.07
C ASP A 137 21.84 6.11 -11.62
N ARG A 138 21.75 7.38 -11.23
CA ARG A 138 21.19 7.77 -9.92
C ARG A 138 19.68 7.61 -9.88
N ILE A 139 18.98 7.91 -10.97
CA ILE A 139 17.52 7.66 -11.08
C ILE A 139 17.24 6.16 -11.05
N ASP A 140 18.02 5.34 -11.73
CA ASP A 140 17.89 3.87 -11.70
C ASP A 140 18.12 3.32 -10.29
N THR A 141 19.11 3.88 -9.58
CA THR A 141 19.37 3.53 -8.18
C THR A 141 18.22 3.96 -7.28
N LEU A 142 17.66 5.15 -7.49
CA LEU A 142 16.47 5.64 -6.77
C LEU A 142 15.30 4.68 -6.94
N LEU A 143 15.00 4.27 -8.18
CA LEU A 143 13.89 3.34 -8.47
C LEU A 143 14.11 1.99 -7.78
N ARG A 144 15.27 1.38 -7.97
CA ARG A 144 15.62 0.08 -7.38
C ARG A 144 15.52 0.09 -5.84
N LEU A 145 15.95 1.16 -5.18
CA LEU A 145 15.84 1.28 -3.73
C LEU A 145 14.41 1.58 -3.28
N THR A 146 13.64 2.32 -4.08
CA THR A 146 12.22 2.54 -3.84
C THR A 146 11.45 1.22 -3.85
N GLU A 147 11.65 0.39 -4.87
CA GLU A 147 11.06 -0.96 -4.93
C GLU A 147 11.46 -1.80 -3.71
N ARG A 148 12.75 -1.80 -3.35
CA ARG A 148 13.28 -2.59 -2.23
C ARG A 148 12.68 -2.22 -0.89
N TYR A 149 12.41 -0.94 -0.64
CA TYR A 149 11.99 -0.45 0.67
C TYR A 149 10.49 -0.10 0.75
N CYS A 150 9.75 -0.18 -0.34
CA CYS A 150 8.30 0.02 -0.33
C CYS A 150 7.61 -1.21 0.29
N VAL A 151 7.12 -1.06 1.52
CA VAL A 151 6.50 -2.16 2.28
C VAL A 151 5.32 -2.77 1.52
N VAL A 152 4.43 -1.94 0.95
CA VAL A 152 3.26 -2.44 0.23
C VAL A 152 3.67 -3.16 -1.04
N PHE A 153 4.63 -2.62 -1.82
CA PHE A 153 5.15 -3.29 -3.02
C PHE A 153 5.77 -4.65 -2.67
N GLN A 154 6.61 -4.71 -1.64
CA GLN A 154 7.23 -5.96 -1.20
C GLN A 154 6.19 -6.97 -0.69
N THR A 155 5.14 -6.51 0.01
CA THR A 155 4.05 -7.38 0.46
C THR A 155 3.25 -7.97 -0.72
N LEU A 156 3.02 -7.18 -1.77
CA LEU A 156 2.33 -7.66 -2.99
C LEU A 156 3.20 -8.59 -3.83
N SER A 157 4.52 -8.38 -3.82
CA SER A 157 5.49 -9.19 -4.59
C SER A 157 5.82 -10.53 -3.92
N ALA A 158 5.82 -10.56 -2.59
CA ALA A 158 6.14 -11.75 -1.78
C ALA A 158 4.92 -12.09 -0.92
N LYS A 159 4.28 -13.21 -1.20
CA LYS A 159 3.09 -13.66 -0.46
C LYS A 159 3.41 -13.85 1.03
N PRO A 160 2.84 -13.03 1.95
CA PRO A 160 3.00 -13.23 3.38
C PRO A 160 2.15 -14.41 3.87
N ASP A 161 2.45 -14.91 5.06
CA ASP A 161 1.59 -15.90 5.72
C ASP A 161 0.26 -15.25 6.13
N LEU A 162 -0.83 -15.80 5.64
CA LEU A 162 -2.18 -15.32 5.93
C LEU A 162 -2.92 -16.32 6.81
N SER A 163 -3.60 -15.83 7.84
CA SER A 163 -4.47 -16.64 8.68
C SER A 163 -5.82 -15.96 8.89
N VAL A 164 -6.89 -16.76 8.97
CA VAL A 164 -8.25 -16.28 9.20
C VAL A 164 -8.83 -17.01 10.41
N ARG A 165 -9.50 -16.27 11.30
CA ARG A 165 -10.23 -16.83 12.46
C ARG A 165 -11.62 -16.26 12.53
N LEU A 166 -12.61 -17.12 12.76
CA LEU A 166 -14.01 -16.74 13.07
C LEU A 166 -14.26 -16.94 14.57
N LYS A 167 -14.72 -15.90 15.26
CA LYS A 167 -15.31 -15.99 16.59
C LYS A 167 -16.83 -15.81 16.48
N ARG A 168 -17.60 -16.85 16.72
CA ARG A 168 -19.05 -16.77 16.81
C ARG A 168 -19.47 -16.59 18.29
N LYS A 169 -20.17 -15.50 18.58
CA LYS A 169 -20.90 -15.35 19.84
C LYS A 169 -22.33 -15.88 19.58
N ASN A 170 -22.77 -16.87 20.35
CA ASN A 170 -24.17 -17.25 20.38
C ASN A 170 -24.92 -16.17 21.20
N SER A 171 -25.96 -15.58 20.65
CA SER A 171 -26.89 -14.67 21.35
C SER A 171 -27.80 -15.43 22.27
#